data_df95ea32f889ffe5146ce21f294f0d8f
#
_entry.id   df95ea32f889ffe5146ce21f294f0d8f
#
_cell.length_a   1.000
_cell.length_b   1.000
_cell.length_c   1.000
_cell.angle_alpha   90.00
_cell.angle_beta   90.00
_cell.angle_gamma   90.00
#
_symmetry.space_group_name_H-M   'P 1'
#
loop_
_entity.id
_entity.type
_entity.pdbx_description
1 polymer ?
#
loop_
_entity_poly.entity_id
_entity_poly.type
_entity_poly.pdbx_seq_one_letter_code
_entity_poly.pdbx_strand_id
1 'polypeptide(L)'
;MESYDFYVGREYDAQGYLGSHVSEGGVVFRTFAPAADGVRLLLSGQDAGQGDGPHEYEMHAALDGNFWEVEVAGAREGDAYEYRISHAGTSVDHADPFGRRMELRPAHRSIVCEPTHDWQDGAWMGARASSYDKPMNIYELNLGSWRKRSGEAASDDPADWYRYDELAQPLVDYLHDLGYNYVEFMPLSEYPFDGSWGYQPTGFFAPTSRYGTPEQLMYLVDTLHRAGIGCILDIVPVHFATDSYGLATYDGTALFEYPHEDVGVSEWGSHNFMYSRGETRSLMQSSANMWLRDYHFDGLRMDAISRIIYWQGDEARGVNGNAVDFVRSMNGELKRLNPNCILIAEDSTNFKGTTRPTKEGGLGFDYKWDMGWMHDTLDFLHMDPYFRGPNYGRLSFSMMYFPNERYLLPLSHDEVVHGKGTIVQKMWGELDQKFPQARSLYLYMMTHPGKKLNFMGFELAQLREWDERREQDWSLRGCPDHEAFWRFCEALNHTYLDQPALWERDYDPEGFEWRDVTSNERVCFAFERKDSQGGRLLTLLNLSGVTQEDWEVELPDTHNAWVMLDTDWQRFGGTTPEGAELVKIDGDTGTLSCTLPAFTGLLLGIS
;
A
#
# COMPACT_ATOMS: atom_id res chain seq x y z
N MET A 1 -29.04 -10.34 -5.29
CA MET A 1 -28.00 -11.07 -6.04
C MET A 1 -28.66 -12.00 -7.05
N GLU A 2 -28.21 -11.95 -8.29
CA GLU A 2 -28.62 -12.93 -9.31
C GLU A 2 -27.59 -14.06 -9.29
N SER A 3 -28.05 -15.31 -9.03
CA SER A 3 -27.13 -16.44 -8.90
C SER A 3 -26.25 -16.67 -10.14
N TYR A 4 -26.79 -16.38 -11.34
CA TYR A 4 -26.02 -16.46 -12.58
C TYR A 4 -24.82 -15.54 -12.61
N ASP A 5 -24.93 -14.28 -12.19
CA ASP A 5 -23.83 -13.31 -12.18
C ASP A 5 -22.75 -13.72 -11.16
N PHE A 6 -23.16 -14.32 -10.04
CA PHE A 6 -22.25 -14.90 -9.05
C PHE A 6 -21.40 -16.04 -9.65
N TYR A 7 -22.04 -16.98 -10.36
CA TYR A 7 -21.34 -18.12 -10.99
C TYR A 7 -20.43 -17.74 -12.14
N VAL A 8 -20.72 -16.66 -12.86
CA VAL A 8 -19.89 -16.24 -13.99
C VAL A 8 -18.86 -15.17 -13.62
N GLY A 9 -18.75 -14.81 -12.34
CA GLY A 9 -17.78 -13.85 -11.83
C GLY A 9 -18.11 -12.41 -12.24
N ARG A 10 -19.39 -12.01 -12.18
CA ARG A 10 -19.87 -10.65 -12.47
C ARG A 10 -20.64 -10.01 -11.31
N GLU A 11 -20.67 -10.67 -10.15
CA GLU A 11 -21.26 -10.12 -8.93
C GLU A 11 -20.22 -9.27 -8.20
N TYR A 12 -20.57 -8.03 -7.84
CA TYR A 12 -19.73 -7.06 -7.13
C TYR A 12 -20.33 -6.62 -5.79
N ASP A 13 -21.38 -7.26 -5.34
CA ASP A 13 -22.07 -7.00 -4.07
C ASP A 13 -22.63 -8.29 -3.45
N ALA A 14 -21.84 -9.38 -3.51
CA ALA A 14 -22.26 -10.68 -3.02
C ALA A 14 -22.62 -10.65 -1.52
N GLN A 15 -21.93 -9.82 -0.72
CA GLN A 15 -22.22 -9.59 0.70
C GLN A 15 -23.56 -8.87 0.95
N GLY A 16 -24.17 -8.27 -0.07
CA GLY A 16 -25.53 -7.75 0.02
C GLY A 16 -26.60 -8.83 0.08
N TYR A 17 -26.25 -10.07 -0.24
CA TYR A 17 -27.11 -11.25 -0.11
C TYR A 17 -26.55 -12.30 0.82
N LEU A 18 -25.27 -12.67 0.67
CA LEU A 18 -24.56 -13.64 1.52
C LEU A 18 -24.11 -12.97 2.82
N GLY A 19 -23.90 -13.79 3.85
CA GLY A 19 -23.58 -13.27 5.18
C GLY A 19 -24.79 -13.24 6.11
N SER A 20 -24.68 -12.47 7.19
CA SER A 20 -25.75 -12.22 8.14
C SER A 20 -26.43 -10.89 7.87
N HIS A 21 -27.76 -10.86 7.86
CA HIS A 21 -28.58 -9.68 7.59
C HIS A 21 -29.68 -9.51 8.64
N VAL A 22 -29.70 -8.34 9.28
CA VAL A 22 -30.76 -8.01 10.25
C VAL A 22 -32.09 -7.80 9.50
N SER A 23 -33.16 -8.41 10.00
CA SER A 23 -34.52 -8.34 9.48
C SER A 23 -35.51 -7.92 10.56
N GLU A 24 -36.76 -7.62 10.19
CA GLU A 24 -37.84 -7.38 11.16
C GLU A 24 -38.12 -8.60 12.08
N GLY A 25 -37.80 -9.81 11.61
CA GLY A 25 -38.05 -11.08 12.32
C GLY A 25 -36.87 -11.59 13.15
N GLY A 26 -35.69 -11.02 12.98
CA GLY A 26 -34.45 -11.49 13.60
C GLY A 26 -33.24 -11.29 12.68
N VAL A 27 -32.45 -12.33 12.41
CA VAL A 27 -31.33 -12.30 11.50
C VAL A 27 -31.44 -13.43 10.48
N VAL A 28 -31.24 -13.12 9.23
CA VAL A 28 -31.12 -14.08 8.12
C VAL A 28 -29.64 -14.36 7.87
N PHE A 29 -29.27 -15.63 7.88
CA PHE A 29 -27.92 -16.12 7.62
C PHE A 29 -27.88 -16.87 6.30
N ARG A 30 -26.93 -16.54 5.42
CA ARG A 30 -26.78 -17.18 4.11
C ARG A 30 -25.32 -17.49 3.80
N THR A 31 -25.09 -18.68 3.27
CA THR A 31 -23.76 -19.06 2.77
C THR A 31 -23.85 -19.84 1.47
N PHE A 32 -22.72 -19.91 0.75
CA PHE A 32 -22.58 -20.69 -0.49
C PHE A 32 -21.69 -21.90 -0.23
N ALA A 33 -22.26 -23.11 -0.34
CA ALA A 33 -21.55 -24.35 -0.09
C ALA A 33 -22.13 -25.47 -0.98
N PRO A 34 -21.76 -25.51 -2.28
CA PRO A 34 -22.39 -26.38 -3.28
C PRO A 34 -22.13 -27.87 -3.08
N ALA A 35 -21.00 -28.25 -2.49
CA ALA A 35 -20.68 -29.66 -2.23
C ALA A 35 -21.16 -30.15 -0.84
N ALA A 36 -21.75 -29.29 0.00
CA ALA A 36 -22.21 -29.66 1.32
C ALA A 36 -23.37 -30.62 1.29
N ASP A 37 -23.30 -31.67 2.10
CA ASP A 37 -24.44 -32.60 2.36
C ASP A 37 -25.49 -31.98 3.31
N GLY A 38 -25.06 -31.00 4.12
CA GLY A 38 -25.89 -30.25 5.06
C GLY A 38 -25.10 -29.14 5.73
N VAL A 39 -25.79 -28.04 6.09
CA VAL A 39 -25.23 -26.92 6.81
C VAL A 39 -26.05 -26.60 8.03
N ARG A 40 -25.37 -26.32 9.15
CA ARG A 40 -25.98 -25.83 10.39
C ARG A 40 -25.36 -24.49 10.78
N LEU A 41 -26.18 -23.58 11.20
CA LEU A 41 -25.76 -22.38 11.88
C LEU A 41 -25.48 -22.67 13.36
N LEU A 42 -24.31 -22.31 13.84
CA LEU A 42 -23.94 -22.30 15.26
C LEU A 42 -24.02 -20.87 15.76
N LEU A 43 -24.98 -20.53 16.60
CA LEU A 43 -25.23 -19.18 17.08
C LEU A 43 -25.01 -19.08 18.58
N SER A 44 -24.19 -18.12 19.00
CA SER A 44 -23.95 -17.77 20.41
C SER A 44 -24.42 -16.35 20.67
N GLY A 45 -25.43 -16.15 21.48
CA GLY A 45 -25.89 -14.83 21.86
C GLY A 45 -24.87 -14.11 22.76
N GLN A 46 -24.87 -12.78 22.74
CA GLN A 46 -24.00 -11.95 23.59
C GLN A 46 -24.18 -12.20 25.09
N ASP A 47 -25.37 -12.64 25.50
CA ASP A 47 -25.72 -12.93 26.88
C ASP A 47 -25.48 -14.40 27.29
N ALA A 48 -24.93 -15.23 26.38
CA ALA A 48 -24.60 -16.61 26.68
C ALA A 48 -23.51 -16.68 27.76
N GLY A 49 -23.81 -17.35 28.89
CA GLY A 49 -22.89 -17.54 29.99
C GLY A 49 -21.68 -18.41 29.59
N GLN A 50 -20.55 -18.26 30.30
CA GLN A 50 -19.43 -19.19 30.15
C GLN A 50 -19.90 -20.60 30.46
N GLY A 51 -20.06 -21.44 29.42
CA GLY A 51 -20.51 -22.85 29.54
C GLY A 51 -21.77 -23.16 28.76
N ASP A 52 -22.50 -22.18 28.26
CA ASP A 52 -23.60 -22.41 27.31
C ASP A 52 -22.99 -22.57 25.91
N GLY A 53 -23.13 -23.76 25.34
CA GLY A 53 -22.73 -24.05 23.96
C GLY A 53 -23.58 -23.24 22.95
N PRO A 54 -23.15 -23.16 21.68
CA PRO A 54 -23.93 -22.49 20.65
C PRO A 54 -25.26 -23.23 20.42
N HIS A 55 -26.30 -22.46 20.11
CA HIS A 55 -27.55 -23.03 19.60
C HIS A 55 -27.34 -23.42 18.13
N GLU A 56 -27.74 -24.64 17.79
CA GLU A 56 -27.65 -25.16 16.42
C GLU A 56 -28.99 -25.02 15.70
N TYR A 57 -28.94 -24.47 14.47
CA TYR A 57 -30.09 -24.33 13.60
C TYR A 57 -29.81 -25.00 12.26
N GLU A 58 -30.69 -25.93 11.82
CA GLU A 58 -30.59 -26.52 10.49
C GLU A 58 -30.83 -25.42 9.43
N MET A 59 -29.94 -25.31 8.47
CA MET A 59 -30.15 -24.45 7.31
C MET A 59 -30.80 -25.24 6.17
N HIS A 60 -31.55 -24.56 5.33
CA HIS A 60 -32.21 -25.19 4.18
C HIS A 60 -31.62 -24.62 2.87
N ALA A 61 -31.66 -25.44 1.84
CA ALA A 61 -31.21 -25.07 0.52
C ALA A 61 -32.08 -23.93 -0.06
N ALA A 62 -31.44 -22.92 -0.60
CA ALA A 62 -32.05 -21.73 -1.19
C ALA A 62 -31.60 -21.54 -2.64
N LEU A 63 -32.27 -20.68 -3.38
CA LEU A 63 -32.04 -20.40 -4.82
C LEU A 63 -32.04 -21.69 -5.67
N ASP A 64 -30.88 -22.08 -6.18
CA ASP A 64 -30.71 -23.27 -7.03
C ASP A 64 -30.27 -24.54 -6.26
N GLY A 65 -30.22 -24.47 -4.93
CA GLY A 65 -29.84 -25.56 -4.07
C GLY A 65 -28.40 -25.58 -3.60
N ASN A 66 -27.57 -24.67 -4.09
CA ASN A 66 -26.15 -24.54 -3.72
C ASN A 66 -25.91 -23.48 -2.62
N PHE A 67 -26.91 -22.68 -2.34
CA PHE A 67 -26.95 -21.71 -1.25
C PHE A 67 -27.74 -22.29 -0.07
N TRP A 68 -27.33 -21.88 1.12
CA TRP A 68 -27.96 -22.33 2.37
C TRP A 68 -28.45 -21.12 3.16
N GLU A 69 -29.65 -21.22 3.72
CA GLU A 69 -30.30 -20.10 4.40
C GLU A 69 -31.02 -20.56 5.67
N VAL A 70 -31.01 -19.70 6.69
CA VAL A 70 -31.89 -19.80 7.86
C VAL A 70 -32.20 -18.42 8.42
N GLU A 71 -33.43 -18.18 8.83
CA GLU A 71 -33.82 -17.00 9.60
C GLU A 71 -34.01 -17.42 11.07
N VAL A 72 -33.35 -16.71 12.00
CA VAL A 72 -33.40 -16.99 13.42
C VAL A 72 -34.06 -15.84 14.16
N ALA A 73 -35.26 -16.08 14.66
CA ALA A 73 -35.98 -15.14 15.49
C ALA A 73 -35.25 -14.91 16.81
N GLY A 74 -35.07 -13.64 17.17
CA GLY A 74 -34.36 -13.24 18.39
C GLY A 74 -32.84 -13.17 18.27
N ALA A 75 -32.25 -13.61 17.15
CA ALA A 75 -30.88 -13.28 16.82
C ALA A 75 -30.75 -11.74 16.56
N ARG A 76 -29.62 -11.18 16.92
CA ARG A 76 -29.42 -9.72 16.87
C ARG A 76 -27.99 -9.36 16.54
N GLU A 77 -27.78 -8.11 16.20
CA GLU A 77 -26.44 -7.54 16.01
C GLU A 77 -25.56 -7.78 17.23
N GLY A 78 -24.29 -8.19 16.99
CA GLY A 78 -23.32 -8.53 18.01
C GLY A 78 -23.29 -10.01 18.42
N ASP A 79 -24.26 -10.84 18.01
CA ASP A 79 -24.23 -12.28 18.24
C ASP A 79 -23.11 -12.90 17.39
N ALA A 80 -22.37 -13.86 18.00
CA ALA A 80 -21.31 -14.58 17.31
C ALA A 80 -21.86 -15.85 16.66
N TYR A 81 -21.36 -16.17 15.46
CA TYR A 81 -21.84 -17.34 14.72
C TYR A 81 -20.77 -17.98 13.84
N GLU A 82 -21.01 -19.26 13.48
CA GLU A 82 -20.25 -20.06 12.53
C GLU A 82 -21.20 -20.97 11.73
N TYR A 83 -20.70 -21.47 10.61
CA TYR A 83 -21.39 -22.51 9.84
C TYR A 83 -20.70 -23.84 10.03
N ARG A 84 -21.43 -24.84 10.54
CA ARG A 84 -21.00 -26.24 10.53
C ARG A 84 -21.38 -26.86 9.20
N ILE A 85 -20.37 -27.10 8.35
CA ILE A 85 -20.55 -27.65 7.02
C ILE A 85 -20.21 -29.15 7.05
N SER A 86 -21.14 -30.00 6.60
CA SER A 86 -20.96 -31.42 6.50
C SER A 86 -20.76 -31.85 5.06
N HIS A 87 -19.75 -32.67 4.81
CA HIS A 87 -19.45 -33.26 3.51
C HIS A 87 -18.83 -34.64 3.67
N ALA A 88 -19.35 -35.64 2.93
CA ALA A 88 -18.82 -37.01 2.90
C ALA A 88 -18.58 -37.63 4.29
N GLY A 89 -19.47 -37.34 5.26
CA GLY A 89 -19.43 -37.88 6.63
C GLY A 89 -18.48 -37.16 7.58
N THR A 90 -17.86 -36.06 7.18
CA THR A 90 -17.07 -35.15 8.03
C THR A 90 -17.79 -33.83 8.19
N SER A 91 -17.51 -33.10 9.28
CA SER A 91 -18.08 -31.78 9.52
C SER A 91 -16.97 -30.85 10.04
N VAL A 92 -16.94 -29.61 9.55
CA VAL A 92 -16.01 -28.57 9.96
C VAL A 92 -16.80 -27.31 10.26
N ASP A 93 -16.38 -26.58 11.29
CA ASP A 93 -16.95 -25.30 11.66
C ASP A 93 -16.15 -24.19 10.97
N HIS A 94 -16.83 -23.32 10.23
CA HIS A 94 -16.23 -22.26 9.46
C HIS A 94 -16.79 -20.89 9.84
N ALA A 95 -15.94 -19.90 9.90
CA ALA A 95 -16.36 -18.50 9.88
C ALA A 95 -17.07 -18.19 8.54
N ASP A 96 -17.92 -17.19 8.55
CA ASP A 96 -18.63 -16.77 7.35
C ASP A 96 -17.70 -16.08 6.36
N PRO A 97 -17.54 -16.57 5.12
CA PRO A 97 -16.73 -15.94 4.09
C PRO A 97 -17.12 -14.49 3.77
N PHE A 98 -18.38 -14.12 4.01
CA PHE A 98 -18.96 -12.81 3.77
C PHE A 98 -19.27 -12.04 5.06
N GLY A 99 -18.78 -12.54 6.21
CA GLY A 99 -18.94 -11.88 7.51
C GLY A 99 -18.28 -10.51 7.54
N ARG A 100 -19.03 -9.49 8.00
CA ARG A 100 -18.58 -8.08 8.02
C ARG A 100 -17.84 -7.69 9.29
N ARG A 101 -17.78 -8.60 10.27
CA ARG A 101 -17.02 -8.48 11.50
C ARG A 101 -16.67 -9.86 12.04
N MET A 102 -15.50 -9.98 12.64
CA MET A 102 -15.05 -11.23 13.29
C MET A 102 -14.63 -10.95 14.73
N GLU A 103 -14.58 -11.99 15.54
CA GLU A 103 -14.00 -11.92 16.88
C GLU A 103 -12.50 -11.64 16.79
N LEU A 104 -11.97 -11.02 17.85
CA LEU A 104 -10.53 -10.85 17.99
C LEU A 104 -9.84 -12.19 18.25
N ARG A 105 -8.72 -12.43 17.59
CA ARG A 105 -7.90 -13.64 17.80
C ARG A 105 -7.58 -13.87 19.29
N PRO A 106 -7.49 -15.11 19.80
CA PRO A 106 -7.52 -16.37 19.07
C PRO A 106 -8.93 -16.86 18.69
N ALA A 107 -9.97 -16.16 19.11
CA ALA A 107 -11.32 -16.42 18.64
C ALA A 107 -11.42 -16.03 17.14
N HIS A 108 -12.36 -16.64 16.43
CA HIS A 108 -12.43 -16.51 14.97
C HIS A 108 -13.84 -16.55 14.41
N ARG A 109 -14.87 -16.56 15.28
CA ARG A 109 -16.26 -16.59 14.81
C ARG A 109 -16.62 -15.27 14.14
N SER A 110 -17.51 -15.34 13.18
CA SER A 110 -18.15 -14.15 12.62
C SER A 110 -19.11 -13.54 13.63
N ILE A 111 -19.30 -12.24 13.54
CA ILE A 111 -20.22 -11.47 14.39
C ILE A 111 -21.29 -10.85 13.50
N VAL A 112 -22.57 -10.99 13.87
CA VAL A 112 -23.67 -10.30 13.19
C VAL A 112 -23.42 -8.79 13.27
N CYS A 113 -23.25 -8.17 12.12
CA CYS A 113 -22.91 -6.76 12.01
C CYS A 113 -23.42 -6.16 10.69
N GLU A 114 -24.10 -5.03 10.78
CA GLU A 114 -24.44 -4.18 9.63
C GLU A 114 -23.79 -2.81 9.81
N PRO A 115 -22.52 -2.63 9.37
CA PRO A 115 -21.79 -1.42 9.60
C PRO A 115 -22.48 -0.21 8.98
N THR A 116 -22.63 0.86 9.76
CA THR A 116 -23.20 2.13 9.32
C THR A 116 -22.40 3.31 9.83
N HIS A 117 -22.27 4.36 9.02
CA HIS A 117 -21.59 5.60 9.38
C HIS A 117 -22.30 6.80 8.76
N ASP A 118 -22.37 7.90 9.50
CA ASP A 118 -22.88 9.19 8.98
C ASP A 118 -21.70 9.98 8.37
N TRP A 119 -21.43 9.70 7.10
CA TRP A 119 -20.29 10.25 6.37
C TRP A 119 -20.36 11.77 6.22
N GLN A 120 -19.27 12.44 6.57
CA GLN A 120 -19.12 13.90 6.45
C GLN A 120 -18.10 14.28 5.36
N ASP A 121 -17.58 13.33 4.61
CA ASP A 121 -16.54 13.46 3.59
C ASP A 121 -17.06 13.82 2.18
N GLY A 122 -18.33 14.19 2.05
CA GLY A 122 -18.98 14.44 0.74
C GLY A 122 -18.23 15.45 -0.15
N ALA A 123 -17.54 16.43 0.43
CA ALA A 123 -16.71 17.39 -0.32
C ALA A 123 -15.48 16.69 -0.95
N TRP A 124 -14.81 15.83 -0.19
CA TRP A 124 -13.68 15.03 -0.69
C TRP A 124 -14.12 14.08 -1.78
N MET A 125 -15.14 13.26 -1.52
CA MET A 125 -15.66 12.27 -2.47
C MET A 125 -16.10 12.90 -3.78
N GLY A 126 -16.69 14.11 -3.73
CA GLY A 126 -17.10 14.87 -4.91
C GLY A 126 -15.93 15.52 -5.68
N ALA A 127 -14.80 15.78 -5.01
CA ALA A 127 -13.62 16.41 -5.60
C ALA A 127 -12.57 15.40 -6.09
N ARG A 128 -12.70 14.11 -5.74
CA ARG A 128 -11.76 13.08 -6.19
C ARG A 128 -11.60 13.08 -7.71
N ALA A 129 -10.38 13.06 -8.16
CA ALA A 129 -10.06 12.94 -9.58
C ALA A 129 -8.92 11.94 -9.77
N SER A 130 -9.10 10.99 -10.68
CA SER A 130 -8.04 10.08 -11.10
C SER A 130 -7.15 10.76 -12.15
N SER A 131 -6.58 11.90 -11.80
CA SER A 131 -5.69 12.60 -12.71
C SER A 131 -4.23 12.37 -12.30
N TYR A 132 -3.39 12.10 -13.30
CA TYR A 132 -1.97 11.80 -13.08
C TYR A 132 -1.10 13.03 -12.87
N ASP A 133 -1.69 14.22 -13.01
CA ASP A 133 -1.08 15.55 -12.92
C ASP A 133 -1.22 16.20 -11.53
N LYS A 134 -1.42 15.41 -10.48
CA LYS A 134 -1.52 15.87 -9.09
C LYS A 134 -0.43 15.23 -8.23
N PRO A 135 0.00 15.92 -7.15
CA PRO A 135 0.97 15.33 -6.23
C PRO A 135 0.35 14.16 -5.49
N MET A 136 1.13 13.11 -5.31
CA MET A 136 0.80 11.97 -4.46
C MET A 136 2.04 11.59 -3.68
N ASN A 137 2.03 11.93 -2.39
CA ASN A 137 3.05 11.58 -1.41
C ASN A 137 2.38 10.69 -0.37
N ILE A 138 2.68 9.40 -0.43
CA ILE A 138 1.97 8.36 0.33
C ILE A 138 2.80 7.98 1.55
N TYR A 139 2.17 7.96 2.71
CA TYR A 139 2.71 7.39 3.95
C TYR A 139 2.16 5.98 4.14
N GLU A 140 2.99 4.96 3.94
CA GLU A 140 2.60 3.57 4.15
C GLU A 140 2.65 3.25 5.64
N LEU A 141 1.59 2.65 6.17
CA LEU A 141 1.33 2.55 7.60
C LEU A 141 0.87 1.15 8.01
N ASN A 142 1.58 0.53 8.96
CA ASN A 142 1.02 -0.54 9.78
C ASN A 142 0.37 0.06 11.03
N LEU A 143 -0.95 0.02 11.10
CA LEU A 143 -1.70 0.72 12.13
C LEU A 143 -1.38 0.22 13.55
N GLY A 144 -1.15 -1.09 13.70
CA GLY A 144 -0.90 -1.73 15.00
C GLY A 144 0.46 -1.44 15.60
N SER A 145 1.41 -0.94 14.80
CA SER A 145 2.78 -0.64 15.23
C SER A 145 3.21 0.81 14.96
N TRP A 146 2.31 1.65 14.45
CA TRP A 146 2.59 3.08 14.35
C TRP A 146 2.72 3.69 15.75
N ARG A 147 1.74 3.39 16.63
CA ARG A 147 1.77 3.69 18.07
C ARG A 147 1.24 2.52 18.86
N LYS A 148 1.82 2.28 20.04
CA LYS A 148 1.35 1.27 20.99
C LYS A 148 1.29 1.87 22.41
N ARG A 149 0.40 1.35 23.24
CA ARG A 149 0.29 1.81 24.65
C ARG A 149 1.49 1.38 25.50
N SER A 150 2.14 0.26 25.11
CA SER A 150 3.40 -0.21 25.71
C SER A 150 4.63 0.57 25.25
N GLY A 151 4.48 1.48 24.27
CA GLY A 151 5.58 2.22 23.67
C GLY A 151 6.53 1.35 22.84
N GLU A 152 7.82 1.65 22.88
CA GLU A 152 8.86 0.97 22.09
C GLU A 152 9.20 -0.46 22.60
N ALA A 153 8.62 -0.91 23.70
CA ALA A 153 8.76 -2.29 24.16
C ALA A 153 7.93 -3.27 23.31
N ALA A 154 8.52 -4.44 22.99
CA ALA A 154 7.78 -5.46 22.26
C ALA A 154 6.61 -6.02 23.09
N SER A 155 5.43 -6.07 22.50
CA SER A 155 4.23 -6.58 23.15
C SER A 155 3.29 -7.24 22.12
N ASP A 156 2.76 -8.42 22.49
CA ASP A 156 1.72 -9.13 21.76
C ASP A 156 0.34 -9.01 22.46
N ASP A 157 0.25 -8.14 23.49
CA ASP A 157 -0.99 -7.92 24.23
C ASP A 157 -1.98 -7.11 23.38
N PRO A 158 -3.19 -7.63 23.10
CA PRO A 158 -4.23 -6.88 22.39
C PRO A 158 -4.59 -5.53 23.04
N ALA A 159 -4.42 -5.39 24.35
CA ALA A 159 -4.68 -4.14 25.06
C ALA A 159 -3.70 -3.00 24.68
N ASP A 160 -2.59 -3.30 24.04
CA ASP A 160 -1.59 -2.32 23.61
C ASP A 160 -1.95 -1.63 22.30
N TRP A 161 -2.87 -2.18 21.53
CA TRP A 161 -3.32 -1.52 20.30
C TRP A 161 -4.23 -0.34 20.60
N TYR A 162 -4.04 0.74 19.83
CA TYR A 162 -5.00 1.81 19.74
C TYR A 162 -6.14 1.44 18.79
N ARG A 163 -7.34 1.96 19.08
CA ARG A 163 -8.47 1.80 18.17
C ARG A 163 -8.35 2.76 16.97
N TYR A 164 -9.06 2.43 15.90
CA TYR A 164 -9.15 3.26 14.70
C TYR A 164 -9.52 4.71 15.02
N ASP A 165 -10.54 4.92 15.86
CA ASP A 165 -11.03 6.26 16.23
C ASP A 165 -10.03 7.04 17.11
N GLU A 166 -9.24 6.36 17.93
CA GLU A 166 -8.22 6.99 18.77
C GLU A 166 -7.03 7.50 17.95
N LEU A 167 -6.73 6.86 16.82
CA LEU A 167 -5.61 7.23 15.95
C LEU A 167 -5.98 8.29 14.91
N ALA A 168 -7.27 8.54 14.66
CA ALA A 168 -7.72 9.38 13.56
C ALA A 168 -7.11 10.80 13.59
N GLN A 169 -7.30 11.55 14.67
CA GLN A 169 -6.77 12.91 14.75
C GLN A 169 -5.24 12.96 14.89
N PRO A 170 -4.58 12.12 15.72
CA PRO A 170 -3.12 12.05 15.76
C PRO A 170 -2.47 11.77 14.41
N LEU A 171 -3.10 10.93 13.59
CA LEU A 171 -2.59 10.62 12.25
C LEU A 171 -2.75 11.80 11.30
N VAL A 172 -3.91 12.48 11.32
CA VAL A 172 -4.12 13.71 10.55
C VAL A 172 -3.04 14.75 10.86
N ASP A 173 -2.84 15.04 12.15
CA ASP A 173 -1.86 16.06 12.58
C ASP A 173 -0.46 15.70 12.09
N TYR A 174 -0.06 14.44 12.25
CA TYR A 174 1.26 13.95 11.84
C TYR A 174 1.49 14.02 10.32
N LEU A 175 0.50 13.60 9.54
CA LEU A 175 0.60 13.61 8.07
C LEU A 175 0.65 15.04 7.53
N HIS A 176 -0.11 15.96 8.11
CA HIS A 176 -0.06 17.38 7.74
C HIS A 176 1.29 18.02 8.08
N ASP A 177 1.80 17.78 9.29
CA ASP A 177 3.09 18.31 9.73
C ASP A 177 4.22 17.86 8.77
N LEU A 178 4.19 16.60 8.34
CA LEU A 178 5.20 16.04 7.45
C LEU A 178 4.97 16.28 5.96
N GLY A 179 3.82 16.80 5.54
CA GLY A 179 3.53 17.02 4.11
C GLY A 179 3.21 15.74 3.34
N TYR A 180 2.51 14.78 3.95
CA TYR A 180 1.90 13.67 3.26
C TYR A 180 0.44 14.00 2.93
N ASN A 181 0.00 13.68 1.71
CA ASN A 181 -1.39 13.91 1.28
C ASN A 181 -2.17 12.63 1.00
N TYR A 182 -1.52 11.47 1.16
CA TYR A 182 -2.14 10.14 1.15
C TYR A 182 -1.57 9.28 2.27
N VAL A 183 -2.39 8.37 2.77
CA VAL A 183 -1.97 7.25 3.62
C VAL A 183 -2.33 5.94 2.94
N GLU A 184 -1.40 4.97 2.94
CA GLU A 184 -1.66 3.60 2.52
C GLU A 184 -1.61 2.70 3.75
N PHE A 185 -2.74 2.09 4.08
CA PHE A 185 -2.83 1.14 5.17
C PHE A 185 -2.41 -0.25 4.69
N MET A 186 -1.44 -0.86 5.35
CA MET A 186 -1.19 -2.29 5.21
C MET A 186 -2.48 -3.06 5.47
N PRO A 187 -2.61 -4.35 5.04
CA PRO A 187 -3.90 -5.03 4.99
C PRO A 187 -4.71 -4.92 6.28
N LEU A 188 -5.97 -4.50 6.17
CA LEU A 188 -6.92 -4.38 7.27
C LEU A 188 -8.02 -5.43 7.24
N SER A 189 -8.03 -6.35 6.28
CA SER A 189 -8.88 -7.55 6.33
C SER A 189 -8.51 -8.40 7.53
N GLU A 190 -9.49 -9.10 8.16
CA GLU A 190 -9.20 -9.93 9.34
C GLU A 190 -8.25 -11.09 9.01
N TYR A 191 -7.31 -11.38 9.91
CA TYR A 191 -6.27 -12.39 9.75
C TYR A 191 -5.90 -13.06 11.09
N PRO A 192 -5.45 -14.36 11.09
CA PRO A 192 -5.24 -15.12 12.31
C PRO A 192 -3.90 -14.80 13.02
N PHE A 193 -2.84 -14.52 12.27
CA PHE A 193 -1.48 -14.46 12.77
C PHE A 193 -0.86 -13.06 12.61
N ASP A 194 -0.52 -12.40 13.71
CA ASP A 194 0.00 -11.02 13.70
C ASP A 194 1.26 -10.85 12.85
N GLY A 195 2.16 -11.83 12.87
CA GLY A 195 3.38 -11.83 12.06
C GLY A 195 3.16 -12.01 10.56
N SER A 196 1.91 -12.22 10.10
CA SER A 196 1.57 -12.14 8.67
C SER A 196 1.29 -10.70 8.22
N TRP A 197 1.22 -9.73 9.16
CA TRP A 197 0.94 -8.32 8.91
C TRP A 197 -0.36 -8.05 8.16
N GLY A 198 -1.26 -9.05 8.11
CA GLY A 198 -2.50 -9.04 7.34
C GLY A 198 -2.42 -9.64 5.94
N TYR A 199 -1.23 -10.09 5.50
CA TYR A 199 -1.07 -10.70 4.16
C TYR A 199 -1.56 -12.15 4.06
N GLN A 200 -2.06 -12.75 5.15
CA GLN A 200 -2.73 -14.06 5.14
C GLN A 200 -4.15 -13.92 5.71
N PRO A 201 -5.08 -13.29 4.98
CA PRO A 201 -6.42 -13.01 5.50
C PRO A 201 -7.29 -14.26 5.58
N THR A 202 -8.26 -14.20 6.53
CA THR A 202 -9.36 -15.15 6.68
C THR A 202 -10.72 -14.48 6.49
N GLY A 203 -10.83 -13.16 6.74
CA GLY A 203 -12.10 -12.42 6.65
C GLY A 203 -12.01 -11.25 5.66
N PHE A 204 -12.29 -11.48 4.39
CA PHE A 204 -12.14 -10.51 3.31
C PHE A 204 -13.12 -9.33 3.38
N PHE A 205 -14.23 -9.47 4.09
CA PHE A 205 -15.26 -8.45 4.26
C PHE A 205 -15.26 -7.83 5.67
N ALA A 206 -14.40 -8.31 6.55
CA ALA A 206 -14.31 -7.86 7.94
C ALA A 206 -13.04 -7.04 8.14
N PRO A 207 -13.13 -5.75 8.53
CA PRO A 207 -11.99 -5.05 9.12
C PRO A 207 -11.47 -5.80 10.33
N THR A 208 -10.13 -5.86 10.49
CA THR A 208 -9.56 -6.57 11.63
C THR A 208 -10.03 -5.98 12.95
N SER A 209 -10.50 -6.84 13.84
CA SER A 209 -10.98 -6.47 15.18
C SER A 209 -9.85 -6.08 16.15
N ARG A 210 -8.59 -6.17 15.71
CA ARG A 210 -7.42 -5.70 16.47
C ARG A 210 -7.52 -4.23 16.86
N TYR A 211 -8.08 -3.43 15.97
CA TYR A 211 -8.12 -1.97 16.12
C TYR A 211 -9.54 -1.43 16.32
N GLY A 212 -10.51 -2.31 16.60
CA GLY A 212 -11.87 -1.90 16.94
C GLY A 212 -12.96 -2.42 16.00
N THR A 213 -13.95 -1.58 15.74
CA THR A 213 -15.13 -1.95 14.97
C THR A 213 -15.09 -1.40 13.54
N PRO A 214 -15.90 -1.95 12.61
CA PRO A 214 -16.07 -1.42 11.27
C PRO A 214 -16.41 0.09 11.25
N GLU A 215 -17.31 0.55 12.13
CA GLU A 215 -17.74 1.94 12.20
C GLU A 215 -16.59 2.87 12.65
N GLN A 216 -15.69 2.37 13.51
CA GLN A 216 -14.50 3.12 13.93
C GLN A 216 -13.51 3.27 12.78
N LEU A 217 -13.37 2.27 11.90
CA LEU A 217 -12.57 2.41 10.67
C LEU A 217 -13.20 3.42 9.71
N MET A 218 -14.53 3.38 9.53
CA MET A 218 -15.25 4.38 8.73
C MET A 218 -15.02 5.80 9.28
N TYR A 219 -15.06 5.96 10.61
CA TYR A 219 -14.75 7.24 11.26
C TYR A 219 -13.31 7.72 10.99
N LEU A 220 -12.33 6.79 11.00
CA LEU A 220 -10.94 7.11 10.68
C LEU A 220 -10.81 7.64 9.25
N VAL A 221 -11.38 6.95 8.27
CA VAL A 221 -11.36 7.35 6.85
C VAL A 221 -12.07 8.69 6.67
N ASP A 222 -13.26 8.88 7.24
CA ASP A 222 -14.02 10.14 7.19
C ASP A 222 -13.19 11.32 7.76
N THR A 223 -12.48 11.09 8.87
CA THR A 223 -11.65 12.11 9.52
C THR A 223 -10.46 12.50 8.63
N LEU A 224 -9.79 11.55 8.00
CA LEU A 224 -8.70 11.78 7.05
C LEU A 224 -9.19 12.56 5.82
N HIS A 225 -10.30 12.16 5.24
CA HIS A 225 -10.91 12.86 4.08
C HIS A 225 -11.27 14.30 4.38
N ARG A 226 -11.88 14.57 5.54
CA ARG A 226 -12.21 15.94 5.96
C ARG A 226 -10.96 16.81 6.16
N ALA A 227 -9.82 16.19 6.45
CA ALA A 227 -8.54 16.85 6.54
C ALA A 227 -7.81 16.98 5.18
N GLY A 228 -8.40 16.47 4.07
CA GLY A 228 -7.79 16.53 2.75
C GLY A 228 -6.72 15.46 2.50
N ILE A 229 -6.77 14.33 3.22
CA ILE A 229 -5.83 13.21 3.11
C ILE A 229 -6.57 12.02 2.48
N GLY A 230 -6.04 11.52 1.36
CA GLY A 230 -6.57 10.34 0.69
C GLY A 230 -6.16 9.04 1.37
N CYS A 231 -7.02 8.02 1.26
CA CYS A 231 -6.85 6.73 1.91
C CYS A 231 -6.74 5.61 0.88
N ILE A 232 -5.64 4.87 0.90
CA ILE A 232 -5.40 3.67 0.09
C ILE A 232 -5.38 2.47 1.03
N LEU A 233 -5.99 1.36 0.61
CA LEU A 233 -5.94 0.09 1.32
C LEU A 233 -5.12 -0.93 0.54
N ASP A 234 -4.20 -1.58 1.23
CA ASP A 234 -3.52 -2.76 0.71
C ASP A 234 -4.44 -3.99 0.82
N ILE A 235 -4.68 -4.67 -0.28
CA ILE A 235 -5.49 -5.90 -0.33
C ILE A 235 -4.69 -7.06 -0.93
N VAL A 236 -5.06 -8.27 -0.55
CA VAL A 236 -4.36 -9.50 -0.94
C VAL A 236 -5.23 -10.35 -1.88
N PRO A 237 -5.21 -10.10 -3.20
CA PRO A 237 -6.03 -10.86 -4.13
C PRO A 237 -5.40 -12.20 -4.55
N VAL A 238 -4.24 -12.55 -4.04
CA VAL A 238 -3.45 -13.71 -4.50
C VAL A 238 -3.83 -14.98 -3.78
N HIS A 239 -3.93 -14.92 -2.44
CA HIS A 239 -4.04 -16.08 -1.57
C HIS A 239 -4.78 -15.78 -0.26
N PHE A 240 -5.01 -16.81 0.53
CA PHE A 240 -5.64 -16.75 1.85
C PHE A 240 -5.01 -17.75 2.83
N ALA A 241 -5.24 -17.55 4.13
CA ALA A 241 -4.72 -18.40 5.20
C ALA A 241 -5.25 -19.84 5.11
N THR A 242 -4.44 -20.80 5.57
CA THR A 242 -4.77 -22.23 5.55
C THR A 242 -5.55 -22.70 6.78
N ASP A 243 -5.93 -21.79 7.67
CA ASP A 243 -6.70 -22.09 8.88
C ASP A 243 -8.02 -22.76 8.54
N SER A 244 -8.31 -23.88 9.21
CA SER A 244 -9.45 -24.76 8.89
C SER A 244 -10.82 -24.11 9.06
N TYR A 245 -10.92 -23.05 9.87
CA TYR A 245 -12.15 -22.29 10.05
C TYR A 245 -12.37 -21.21 8.96
N GLY A 246 -11.35 -20.95 8.13
CA GLY A 246 -11.41 -19.98 7.04
C GLY A 246 -11.96 -20.55 5.74
N LEU A 247 -11.40 -20.05 4.60
CA LEU A 247 -11.87 -20.46 3.27
C LEU A 247 -11.35 -21.83 2.81
N ALA A 248 -10.30 -22.36 3.46
CA ALA A 248 -9.68 -23.62 3.06
C ALA A 248 -10.69 -24.77 3.10
N THR A 249 -10.87 -25.46 1.99
CA THR A 249 -11.82 -26.57 1.81
C THR A 249 -13.22 -26.27 2.36
N TYR A 250 -13.73 -25.06 2.11
CA TYR A 250 -14.90 -24.49 2.77
C TYR A 250 -16.15 -25.38 2.74
N ASP A 251 -16.48 -25.99 1.61
CA ASP A 251 -17.61 -26.90 1.47
C ASP A 251 -17.24 -28.40 1.54
N GLY A 252 -16.05 -28.71 2.05
CA GLY A 252 -15.44 -30.02 2.05
C GLY A 252 -14.63 -30.34 0.80
N THR A 253 -14.57 -29.40 -0.16
CA THR A 253 -13.78 -29.50 -1.39
C THR A 253 -12.90 -28.25 -1.57
N ALA A 254 -11.99 -28.28 -2.53
CA ALA A 254 -11.23 -27.08 -2.92
C ALA A 254 -12.16 -26.10 -3.66
N LEU A 255 -13.00 -25.35 -2.91
CA LEU A 255 -14.01 -24.44 -3.47
C LEU A 255 -13.39 -23.17 -4.03
N PHE A 256 -12.54 -22.51 -3.28
CA PHE A 256 -11.93 -21.20 -3.64
C PHE A 256 -10.48 -21.35 -4.10
N GLU A 257 -9.79 -22.39 -3.70
CA GLU A 257 -8.40 -22.69 -3.99
C GLU A 257 -8.23 -23.70 -5.14
N TYR A 258 -6.99 -23.75 -5.67
CA TYR A 258 -6.61 -24.83 -6.58
C TYR A 258 -6.48 -26.16 -5.85
N PRO A 259 -7.00 -27.28 -6.40
CA PRO A 259 -6.97 -28.59 -5.73
C PRO A 259 -5.60 -29.28 -5.78
N HIS A 260 -4.63 -28.76 -6.51
CA HIS A 260 -3.29 -29.32 -6.67
C HIS A 260 -2.24 -28.46 -6.01
N GLU A 261 -1.42 -29.02 -5.14
CA GLU A 261 -0.42 -28.33 -4.32
C GLU A 261 0.60 -27.53 -5.16
N ASP A 262 1.00 -28.02 -6.33
CA ASP A 262 2.01 -27.37 -7.18
C ASP A 262 1.60 -25.99 -7.71
N VAL A 263 0.31 -25.69 -7.72
CA VAL A 263 -0.24 -24.38 -8.06
C VAL A 263 -1.14 -23.80 -6.95
N GLY A 264 -1.60 -24.64 -6.04
CA GLY A 264 -2.56 -24.29 -4.98
C GLY A 264 -1.91 -23.79 -3.69
N VAL A 265 -0.63 -24.09 -3.45
CA VAL A 265 0.09 -23.64 -2.26
C VAL A 265 1.14 -22.61 -2.65
N SER A 266 1.12 -21.45 -2.00
CA SER A 266 2.13 -20.41 -2.20
C SER A 266 3.44 -20.73 -1.48
N GLU A 267 4.51 -20.01 -1.81
CA GLU A 267 5.78 -20.12 -1.09
C GLU A 267 5.69 -19.71 0.39
N TRP A 268 4.66 -18.95 0.76
CA TRP A 268 4.37 -18.54 2.13
C TRP A 268 3.47 -19.53 2.89
N GLY A 269 3.13 -20.68 2.28
CA GLY A 269 2.29 -21.71 2.90
C GLY A 269 0.80 -21.37 2.95
N SER A 270 0.33 -20.44 2.15
CA SER A 270 -1.09 -20.07 2.00
C SER A 270 -1.71 -20.69 0.76
N HIS A 271 -3.04 -20.69 0.64
CA HIS A 271 -3.76 -21.21 -0.51
C HIS A 271 -3.99 -20.15 -1.59
N ASN A 272 -3.60 -20.44 -2.84
CA ASN A 272 -3.83 -19.57 -3.98
C ASN A 272 -5.27 -19.65 -4.48
N PHE A 273 -5.89 -18.51 -4.75
CA PHE A 273 -7.23 -18.42 -5.33
C PHE A 273 -7.31 -18.99 -6.74
N MET A 274 -8.36 -19.76 -7.01
CA MET A 274 -8.63 -20.36 -8.33
C MET A 274 -9.54 -19.45 -9.18
N TYR A 275 -8.97 -18.48 -9.85
CA TYR A 275 -9.71 -17.50 -10.67
C TYR A 275 -10.27 -18.03 -12.00
N SER A 276 -10.20 -19.32 -12.27
CA SER A 276 -11.01 -19.95 -13.32
C SER A 276 -12.47 -20.15 -12.88
N ARG A 277 -12.78 -20.01 -11.58
CA ARG A 277 -14.14 -20.09 -11.02
C ARG A 277 -14.75 -18.71 -10.84
N GLY A 278 -16.02 -18.57 -11.29
CA GLY A 278 -16.72 -17.31 -11.18
C GLY A 278 -17.05 -16.95 -9.74
N GLU A 279 -17.35 -17.92 -8.88
CA GLU A 279 -17.64 -17.73 -7.46
C GLU A 279 -16.44 -17.12 -6.72
N THR A 280 -15.23 -17.60 -7.02
CA THR A 280 -13.97 -17.05 -6.47
C THR A 280 -13.76 -15.61 -6.95
N ARG A 281 -14.03 -15.34 -8.24
CA ARG A 281 -14.00 -13.98 -8.77
C ARG A 281 -15.00 -13.08 -8.07
N SER A 282 -16.26 -13.54 -7.91
CA SER A 282 -17.33 -12.77 -7.28
C SER A 282 -17.04 -12.47 -5.82
N LEU A 283 -16.42 -13.40 -5.07
CA LEU A 283 -15.98 -13.15 -3.70
C LEU A 283 -14.95 -12.01 -3.66
N MET A 284 -13.86 -12.10 -4.41
CA MET A 284 -12.77 -11.12 -4.35
C MET A 284 -13.18 -9.73 -4.87
N GLN A 285 -13.90 -9.69 -6.01
CA GLN A 285 -14.32 -8.39 -6.58
C GLN A 285 -15.42 -7.71 -5.75
N SER A 286 -16.26 -8.47 -5.07
CA SER A 286 -17.23 -7.92 -4.11
C SER A 286 -16.53 -7.35 -2.88
N SER A 287 -15.51 -8.03 -2.36
CA SER A 287 -14.67 -7.49 -1.28
C SER A 287 -13.97 -6.20 -1.70
N ALA A 288 -13.31 -6.18 -2.85
CA ALA A 288 -12.66 -4.99 -3.37
C ALA A 288 -13.63 -3.81 -3.56
N ASN A 289 -14.84 -4.09 -4.09
CA ASN A 289 -15.88 -3.07 -4.26
C ASN A 289 -16.41 -2.55 -2.91
N MET A 290 -16.56 -3.42 -1.92
CA MET A 290 -17.00 -3.02 -0.57
C MET A 290 -16.02 -2.02 0.06
N TRP A 291 -14.71 -2.28 -0.01
CA TRP A 291 -13.72 -1.36 0.53
C TRP A 291 -13.78 0.04 -0.12
N LEU A 292 -14.00 0.11 -1.43
CA LEU A 292 -14.11 1.37 -2.15
C LEU A 292 -15.45 2.08 -1.93
N ARG A 293 -16.57 1.33 -1.91
CA ARG A 293 -17.93 1.89 -1.87
C ARG A 293 -18.41 2.14 -0.45
N ASP A 294 -18.21 1.16 0.47
CA ASP A 294 -18.83 1.19 1.79
C ASP A 294 -17.88 1.81 2.84
N TYR A 295 -16.56 1.66 2.65
CA TYR A 295 -15.53 2.25 3.51
C TYR A 295 -14.88 3.51 2.91
N HIS A 296 -15.29 3.95 1.74
CA HIS A 296 -14.83 5.14 1.02
C HIS A 296 -13.33 5.20 0.75
N PHE A 297 -12.58 4.10 0.78
CA PHE A 297 -11.19 4.14 0.37
C PHE A 297 -11.04 4.74 -1.03
N ASP A 298 -10.07 5.62 -1.22
CA ASP A 298 -9.79 6.26 -2.51
C ASP A 298 -9.17 5.30 -3.51
N GLY A 299 -8.46 4.30 -3.00
CA GLY A 299 -7.79 3.33 -3.83
C GLY A 299 -7.43 2.04 -3.14
N LEU A 300 -7.01 1.09 -3.97
CA LEU A 300 -6.51 -0.21 -3.54
C LEU A 300 -5.11 -0.43 -4.10
N ARG A 301 -4.17 -0.78 -3.22
CA ARG A 301 -2.92 -1.41 -3.63
C ARG A 301 -3.13 -2.91 -3.60
N MET A 302 -2.77 -3.59 -4.68
CA MET A 302 -2.94 -5.03 -4.81
C MET A 302 -1.59 -5.73 -4.70
N ASP A 303 -1.48 -6.51 -3.63
CA ASP A 303 -0.28 -7.27 -3.28
C ASP A 303 0.05 -8.34 -4.30
N ALA A 304 1.35 -8.52 -4.58
CA ALA A 304 1.95 -9.63 -5.33
C ALA A 304 1.22 -9.98 -6.65
N ILE A 305 0.86 -8.99 -7.45
CA ILE A 305 0.17 -9.19 -8.75
C ILE A 305 0.96 -10.09 -9.69
N SER A 306 2.29 -10.12 -9.57
CA SER A 306 3.16 -11.08 -10.29
C SER A 306 2.71 -12.53 -10.12
N ARG A 307 2.18 -12.90 -8.93
CA ARG A 307 1.70 -14.25 -8.61
C ARG A 307 0.36 -14.58 -9.26
N ILE A 308 -0.40 -13.55 -9.62
CA ILE A 308 -1.64 -13.69 -10.40
C ILE A 308 -1.31 -13.79 -11.87
N ILE A 309 -0.38 -12.98 -12.38
CA ILE A 309 -0.01 -12.93 -13.79
C ILE A 309 0.63 -14.25 -14.24
N TYR A 310 1.60 -14.74 -13.49
CA TYR A 310 2.35 -15.96 -13.82
C TYR A 310 2.07 -17.05 -12.79
N TRP A 311 2.05 -18.32 -13.25
CA TRP A 311 1.92 -19.45 -12.36
C TRP A 311 3.03 -19.43 -11.30
N GLN A 312 2.64 -19.33 -10.03
CA GLN A 312 3.56 -19.18 -8.88
C GLN A 312 4.52 -17.97 -8.99
N GLY A 313 4.17 -16.94 -9.75
CA GLY A 313 5.00 -15.77 -9.98
C GLY A 313 6.24 -16.00 -10.86
N ASP A 314 6.35 -17.18 -11.45
CA ASP A 314 7.49 -17.57 -12.28
C ASP A 314 7.15 -17.41 -13.79
N GLU A 315 7.81 -16.47 -14.44
CA GLU A 315 7.64 -16.22 -15.89
C GLU A 315 7.89 -17.48 -16.73
N ALA A 316 8.81 -18.38 -16.29
CA ALA A 316 9.10 -19.62 -17.00
C ALA A 316 7.94 -20.64 -16.97
N ARG A 317 7.04 -20.52 -15.99
CA ARG A 317 5.83 -21.34 -15.89
C ARG A 317 4.69 -20.85 -16.78
N GLY A 318 4.85 -19.66 -17.37
CA GLY A 318 3.89 -19.06 -18.28
C GLY A 318 2.76 -18.28 -17.57
N VAL A 319 1.98 -17.58 -18.38
CA VAL A 319 0.89 -16.70 -17.93
C VAL A 319 -0.33 -17.52 -17.50
N ASN A 320 -0.89 -17.18 -16.32
CA ASN A 320 -2.19 -17.66 -15.87
C ASN A 320 -3.32 -16.83 -16.53
N GLY A 321 -3.75 -17.24 -17.73
CA GLY A 321 -4.72 -16.48 -18.52
C GLY A 321 -6.03 -16.18 -17.78
N ASN A 322 -6.57 -17.14 -17.00
CA ASN A 322 -7.80 -16.94 -16.24
C ASN A 322 -7.65 -15.87 -15.16
N ALA A 323 -6.52 -15.83 -14.49
CA ALA A 323 -6.26 -14.85 -13.44
C ALA A 323 -5.97 -13.45 -14.02
N VAL A 324 -5.26 -13.37 -15.15
CA VAL A 324 -5.08 -12.12 -15.91
C VAL A 324 -6.42 -11.56 -16.40
N ASP A 325 -7.31 -12.40 -16.93
CA ASP A 325 -8.66 -11.98 -17.34
C ASP A 325 -9.52 -11.53 -16.16
N PHE A 326 -9.36 -12.18 -15.01
CA PHE A 326 -10.01 -11.74 -13.77
C PHE A 326 -9.55 -10.33 -13.36
N VAL A 327 -8.24 -10.09 -13.25
CA VAL A 327 -7.71 -8.76 -12.85
C VAL A 327 -8.19 -7.68 -13.81
N ARG A 328 -8.11 -7.96 -15.13
CA ARG A 328 -8.57 -7.01 -16.15
C ARG A 328 -10.05 -6.69 -16.02
N SER A 329 -10.91 -7.68 -15.81
CA SER A 329 -12.35 -7.48 -15.66
C SER A 329 -12.68 -6.77 -14.35
N MET A 330 -12.06 -7.19 -13.25
CA MET A 330 -12.23 -6.56 -11.94
C MET A 330 -11.86 -5.07 -11.98
N ASN A 331 -10.66 -4.74 -12.43
CA ASN A 331 -10.19 -3.36 -12.48
C ASN A 331 -11.06 -2.47 -13.37
N GLY A 332 -11.48 -2.98 -14.53
CA GLY A 332 -12.36 -2.25 -15.42
C GLY A 332 -13.71 -1.94 -14.79
N GLU A 333 -14.29 -2.90 -14.09
CA GLU A 333 -15.60 -2.73 -13.45
C GLU A 333 -15.53 -1.93 -12.14
N LEU A 334 -14.49 -2.11 -11.33
CA LEU A 334 -14.28 -1.29 -10.13
C LEU A 334 -14.22 0.20 -10.48
N LYS A 335 -13.51 0.56 -11.56
CA LYS A 335 -13.47 1.96 -12.04
C LYS A 335 -14.80 2.47 -12.58
N ARG A 336 -15.64 1.58 -13.11
CA ARG A 336 -16.99 1.94 -13.55
C ARG A 336 -17.94 2.17 -12.37
N LEU A 337 -17.86 1.31 -11.34
CA LEU A 337 -18.68 1.37 -10.14
C LEU A 337 -18.25 2.51 -9.19
N ASN A 338 -16.93 2.71 -9.09
CA ASN A 338 -16.30 3.71 -8.21
C ASN A 338 -15.47 4.68 -9.07
N PRO A 339 -16.09 5.64 -9.75
CA PRO A 339 -15.36 6.60 -10.58
C PRO A 339 -14.26 7.30 -9.78
N ASN A 340 -13.09 7.44 -10.41
CA ASN A 340 -11.91 8.07 -9.83
C ASN A 340 -11.21 7.27 -8.70
N CYS A 341 -11.56 5.99 -8.48
CA CYS A 341 -10.74 5.15 -7.61
C CYS A 341 -9.34 4.93 -8.20
N ILE A 342 -8.37 4.77 -7.33
CA ILE A 342 -6.96 4.55 -7.65
C ILE A 342 -6.65 3.06 -7.48
N LEU A 343 -6.07 2.43 -8.51
CA LEU A 343 -5.65 1.04 -8.44
C LEU A 343 -4.14 0.95 -8.67
N ILE A 344 -3.43 0.38 -7.69
CA ILE A 344 -1.97 0.28 -7.67
C ILE A 344 -1.58 -1.18 -7.69
N ALA A 345 -0.63 -1.55 -8.56
CA ALA A 345 -0.09 -2.90 -8.63
C ALA A 345 1.29 -2.99 -7.98
N GLU A 346 1.48 -3.95 -7.09
CA GLU A 346 2.81 -4.46 -6.82
C GLU A 346 3.12 -5.60 -7.79
N ASP A 347 3.97 -5.32 -8.75
CA ASP A 347 4.40 -6.29 -9.77
C ASP A 347 5.88 -6.10 -10.11
N SER A 348 6.68 -7.09 -9.76
CA SER A 348 8.13 -7.10 -10.01
C SER A 348 8.52 -7.66 -11.38
N THR A 349 7.53 -8.07 -12.20
CA THR A 349 7.79 -8.72 -13.51
C THR A 349 7.87 -7.72 -14.66
N ASN A 350 8.32 -8.20 -15.81
CA ASN A 350 8.34 -7.46 -17.07
C ASN A 350 7.02 -7.58 -17.85
N PHE A 351 5.91 -7.94 -17.20
CA PHE A 351 4.60 -7.97 -17.85
C PHE A 351 4.23 -6.60 -18.39
N LYS A 352 3.87 -6.54 -19.67
CA LYS A 352 3.63 -5.26 -20.36
C LYS A 352 2.18 -4.82 -20.27
N GLY A 353 1.99 -3.56 -19.95
CA GLY A 353 0.66 -2.95 -19.94
C GLY A 353 -0.09 -3.15 -18.62
N THR A 354 0.61 -3.30 -17.50
CA THR A 354 0.01 -3.30 -16.16
C THR A 354 -0.82 -2.03 -15.96
N THR A 355 -0.30 -0.86 -16.34
CA THR A 355 -1.01 0.43 -16.22
C THR A 355 -1.75 0.86 -17.49
N ARG A 356 -1.73 0.05 -18.55
CA ARG A 356 -2.49 0.34 -19.77
C ARG A 356 -4.00 0.13 -19.51
N PRO A 357 -4.87 0.98 -20.09
CA PRO A 357 -6.32 0.79 -19.98
C PRO A 357 -6.81 -0.59 -20.43
N THR A 358 -7.81 -1.14 -19.75
CA THR A 358 -8.37 -2.46 -20.07
C THR A 358 -8.89 -2.57 -21.50
N LYS A 359 -9.52 -1.49 -22.02
CA LYS A 359 -9.99 -1.39 -23.40
C LYS A 359 -8.86 -1.49 -24.46
N GLU A 360 -7.62 -1.27 -24.05
CA GLU A 360 -6.42 -1.37 -24.89
C GLU A 360 -5.64 -2.67 -24.62
N GLY A 361 -6.26 -3.60 -23.89
CA GLY A 361 -5.69 -4.90 -23.57
C GLY A 361 -4.75 -4.93 -22.35
N GLY A 362 -4.67 -3.82 -21.61
CA GLY A 362 -3.91 -3.75 -20.36
C GLY A 362 -4.65 -4.31 -19.16
N LEU A 363 -4.02 -4.26 -17.98
CA LEU A 363 -4.63 -4.69 -16.72
C LEU A 363 -5.48 -3.60 -16.05
N GLY A 364 -5.31 -2.32 -16.43
CA GLY A 364 -6.14 -1.22 -15.98
C GLY A 364 -5.76 -0.63 -14.61
N PHE A 365 -4.58 -0.91 -14.10
CA PHE A 365 -4.06 -0.20 -12.93
C PHE A 365 -3.72 1.26 -13.28
N ASP A 366 -3.77 2.13 -12.28
CA ASP A 366 -3.33 3.52 -12.43
C ASP A 366 -1.82 3.63 -12.29
N TYR A 367 -1.26 2.91 -11.31
CA TYR A 367 0.16 2.91 -11.02
C TYR A 367 0.69 1.50 -10.82
N LYS A 368 2.00 1.37 -11.04
CA LYS A 368 2.79 0.19 -10.73
C LYS A 368 3.97 0.60 -9.84
N TRP A 369 4.27 -0.12 -8.78
CA TRP A 369 5.48 0.08 -8.00
C TRP A 369 6.72 -0.11 -8.86
N ASP A 370 7.67 0.83 -8.81
CA ASP A 370 8.97 0.72 -9.49
C ASP A 370 9.98 -0.01 -8.61
N MET A 371 9.84 -1.32 -8.54
CA MET A 371 10.76 -2.18 -7.78
C MET A 371 12.19 -2.14 -8.37
N GLY A 372 12.32 -1.93 -9.68
CA GLY A 372 13.59 -1.79 -10.37
C GLY A 372 14.36 -0.55 -9.92
N TRP A 373 13.69 0.61 -9.93
CA TRP A 373 14.26 1.87 -9.40
C TRP A 373 14.70 1.72 -7.95
N MET A 374 13.86 1.10 -7.12
CA MET A 374 14.14 0.91 -5.70
C MET A 374 15.40 0.08 -5.48
N HIS A 375 15.48 -1.11 -6.07
CA HIS A 375 16.62 -2.00 -5.90
C HIS A 375 17.92 -1.39 -6.47
N ASP A 376 17.89 -0.86 -7.70
CA ASP A 376 19.08 -0.28 -8.31
C ASP A 376 19.60 0.94 -7.53
N THR A 377 18.70 1.77 -7.01
CA THR A 377 19.05 2.96 -6.22
C THR A 377 19.64 2.57 -4.86
N LEU A 378 19.00 1.64 -4.13
CA LEU A 378 19.49 1.19 -2.84
C LEU A 378 20.83 0.46 -2.96
N ASP A 379 20.98 -0.42 -3.95
CA ASP A 379 22.24 -1.11 -4.25
C ASP A 379 23.37 -0.13 -4.58
N PHE A 380 23.06 0.91 -5.38
CA PHE A 380 24.03 1.94 -5.74
C PHE A 380 24.53 2.71 -4.51
N LEU A 381 23.62 3.09 -3.62
CA LEU A 381 23.98 3.83 -2.39
C LEU A 381 24.61 2.97 -1.30
N HIS A 382 24.35 1.66 -1.32
CA HIS A 382 25.05 0.70 -0.45
C HIS A 382 26.51 0.50 -0.84
N MET A 383 26.82 0.73 -2.11
CA MET A 383 28.15 0.53 -2.68
C MET A 383 29.15 1.56 -2.15
N ASP A 384 30.39 1.13 -1.88
CA ASP A 384 31.49 2.05 -1.58
C ASP A 384 31.60 3.10 -2.71
N PRO A 385 31.68 4.40 -2.40
CA PRO A 385 31.75 5.47 -3.39
C PRO A 385 32.84 5.28 -4.46
N TYR A 386 33.93 4.60 -4.11
CA TYR A 386 35.00 4.26 -5.05
C TYR A 386 34.49 3.42 -6.25
N PHE A 387 33.50 2.55 -6.02
CA PHE A 387 32.95 1.70 -7.07
C PHE A 387 31.73 2.30 -7.79
N ARG A 388 31.22 3.45 -7.36
CA ARG A 388 30.03 4.08 -7.96
C ARG A 388 30.26 4.56 -9.37
N GLY A 389 31.45 5.08 -9.69
CA GLY A 389 31.80 5.54 -11.04
C GLY A 389 31.62 4.48 -12.11
N PRO A 390 32.23 3.27 -11.99
CA PRO A 390 31.99 2.16 -12.92
C PRO A 390 30.54 1.64 -12.96
N ASN A 391 29.76 1.88 -11.92
CA ASN A 391 28.35 1.47 -11.81
C ASN A 391 27.35 2.64 -11.99
N TYR A 392 27.84 3.77 -12.48
CA TYR A 392 27.11 5.04 -12.59
C TYR A 392 25.74 4.89 -13.28
N GLY A 393 25.66 4.08 -14.34
CA GLY A 393 24.43 3.82 -15.07
C GLY A 393 23.29 3.20 -14.27
N ARG A 394 23.56 2.58 -13.12
CA ARG A 394 22.48 1.97 -12.29
C ARG A 394 21.45 3.00 -11.83
N LEU A 395 21.91 4.18 -11.38
CA LEU A 395 21.00 5.21 -10.89
C LEU A 395 20.12 5.80 -12.01
N SER A 396 20.66 5.90 -13.24
CA SER A 396 19.93 6.47 -14.37
C SER A 396 19.13 5.45 -15.19
N PHE A 397 19.30 4.14 -14.91
CA PHE A 397 18.72 3.07 -15.72
C PHE A 397 17.19 3.08 -15.70
N SER A 398 16.56 3.44 -14.58
CA SER A 398 15.11 3.53 -14.46
C SER A 398 14.47 4.38 -15.56
N MET A 399 15.10 5.47 -15.96
CA MET A 399 14.58 6.36 -17.01
C MET A 399 14.55 5.73 -18.41
N MET A 400 15.24 4.61 -18.64
CA MET A 400 15.20 3.86 -19.90
C MET A 400 13.87 3.10 -20.06
N TYR A 401 13.25 2.65 -18.98
CA TYR A 401 11.99 1.90 -19.02
C TYR A 401 10.81 2.69 -18.43
N PHE A 402 11.06 3.78 -17.74
CA PHE A 402 10.03 4.59 -17.07
C PHE A 402 8.84 4.95 -17.98
N PRO A 403 9.02 5.24 -19.30
CA PRO A 403 7.90 5.52 -20.19
C PRO A 403 6.97 4.33 -20.47
N ASN A 404 7.32 3.12 -20.05
CA ASN A 404 6.54 1.92 -20.37
C ASN A 404 5.28 1.79 -19.50
N GLU A 405 5.34 2.27 -18.25
CA GLU A 405 4.26 2.20 -17.27
C GLU A 405 4.16 3.51 -16.47
N ARG A 406 3.07 3.71 -15.75
CA ARG A 406 2.98 4.81 -14.78
C ARG A 406 3.51 4.32 -13.44
N TYR A 407 4.77 4.63 -13.18
CA TYR A 407 5.45 4.17 -11.99
C TYR A 407 5.18 5.04 -10.76
N LEU A 408 5.13 4.36 -9.61
CA LEU A 408 5.17 4.92 -8.27
C LEU A 408 6.45 4.41 -7.61
N LEU A 409 7.20 5.30 -6.96
CA LEU A 409 8.50 4.98 -6.36
C LEU A 409 8.30 4.51 -4.91
N PRO A 410 8.48 3.22 -4.60
CA PRO A 410 8.25 2.71 -3.25
C PRO A 410 9.56 2.62 -2.46
N LEU A 411 9.56 3.14 -1.24
CA LEU A 411 10.43 2.70 -0.16
C LEU A 411 9.53 2.05 0.90
N SER A 412 9.12 0.82 0.66
CA SER A 412 8.06 0.14 1.39
C SER A 412 8.56 -0.65 2.62
N HIS A 413 7.61 -1.20 3.38
CA HIS A 413 7.87 -2.03 4.55
C HIS A 413 8.78 -3.23 4.26
N ASP A 414 8.67 -3.85 3.08
CA ASP A 414 9.47 -5.02 2.71
C ASP A 414 10.98 -4.78 2.73
N GLU A 415 11.40 -3.51 2.58
CA GLU A 415 12.81 -3.16 2.55
C GLU A 415 13.44 -2.99 3.93
N VAL A 416 12.66 -3.04 5.01
CA VAL A 416 13.13 -2.75 6.37
C VAL A 416 12.88 -3.89 7.37
N VAL A 417 12.81 -5.12 6.86
CA VAL A 417 12.52 -6.35 7.63
C VAL A 417 13.46 -7.49 7.22
N HIS A 418 13.44 -8.56 7.99
CA HIS A 418 14.10 -9.85 7.67
C HIS A 418 15.62 -9.77 7.47
N GLY A 419 16.30 -8.90 8.20
CA GLY A 419 17.75 -8.75 8.12
C GLY A 419 18.23 -7.89 6.94
N LYS A 420 17.33 -7.21 6.25
CA LYS A 420 17.68 -6.28 5.15
C LYS A 420 18.27 -4.95 5.64
N GLY A 421 18.12 -4.63 6.94
CA GLY A 421 18.46 -3.34 7.54
C GLY A 421 17.46 -2.24 7.21
N THR A 422 17.58 -1.07 7.86
CA THR A 422 16.75 0.10 7.56
C THR A 422 17.32 0.88 6.37
N ILE A 423 16.54 1.84 5.83
CA ILE A 423 17.01 2.63 4.68
C ILE A 423 18.32 3.36 5.01
N VAL A 424 18.43 3.95 6.21
CA VAL A 424 19.68 4.62 6.63
C VAL A 424 20.82 3.61 6.78
N GLN A 425 20.54 2.42 7.32
CA GLN A 425 21.58 1.37 7.45
C GLN A 425 22.09 0.86 6.11
N LYS A 426 21.25 0.88 5.06
CA LYS A 426 21.66 0.49 3.70
C LYS A 426 22.65 1.48 3.07
N MET A 427 22.71 2.72 3.54
CA MET A 427 23.71 3.67 3.05
C MET A 427 25.12 3.22 3.40
N TRP A 428 26.10 3.54 2.55
CA TRP A 428 27.49 3.19 2.77
C TRP A 428 28.11 3.98 3.93
N GLY A 429 29.07 3.36 4.66
CA GLY A 429 29.92 4.01 5.66
C GLY A 429 29.34 4.01 7.06
N GLU A 430 29.84 4.91 7.90
CA GLU A 430 29.39 5.12 9.29
C GLU A 430 28.23 6.14 9.33
N LEU A 431 27.63 6.38 10.50
CA LEU A 431 26.44 7.22 10.63
C LEU A 431 26.62 8.63 10.08
N ASP A 432 27.78 9.25 10.28
CA ASP A 432 28.13 10.56 9.76
C ASP A 432 28.17 10.64 8.22
N GLN A 433 28.36 9.49 7.57
CA GLN A 433 28.30 9.34 6.11
C GLN A 433 26.92 8.86 5.64
N LYS A 434 26.21 8.08 6.46
CA LYS A 434 24.89 7.53 6.11
C LYS A 434 23.80 8.59 6.05
N PHE A 435 23.73 9.50 7.02
CA PHE A 435 22.73 10.56 7.03
C PHE A 435 22.77 11.49 5.80
N PRO A 436 23.93 12.03 5.37
CA PRO A 436 24.00 12.80 4.13
C PRO A 436 23.50 12.01 2.91
N GLN A 437 23.89 10.74 2.79
CA GLN A 437 23.44 9.89 1.67
C GLN A 437 21.92 9.62 1.72
N ALA A 438 21.36 9.40 2.90
CA ALA A 438 19.93 9.23 3.06
C ALA A 438 19.17 10.51 2.65
N ARG A 439 19.67 11.71 3.02
CA ARG A 439 19.08 12.97 2.55
C ARG A 439 19.15 13.10 1.02
N SER A 440 20.27 12.75 0.41
CA SER A 440 20.42 12.76 -1.05
C SER A 440 19.54 11.73 -1.75
N LEU A 441 19.34 10.55 -1.16
CA LEU A 441 18.38 9.54 -1.63
C LEU A 441 16.96 10.11 -1.65
N TYR A 442 16.52 10.73 -0.55
CA TYR A 442 15.18 11.32 -0.48
C TYR A 442 15.00 12.47 -1.46
N LEU A 443 16.01 13.33 -1.61
CA LEU A 443 15.96 14.38 -2.64
C LEU A 443 15.83 13.76 -4.04
N TYR A 444 16.65 12.75 -4.37
CA TYR A 444 16.57 12.05 -5.65
C TYR A 444 15.17 11.45 -5.86
N MET A 445 14.63 10.74 -4.87
CA MET A 445 13.29 10.16 -4.93
C MET A 445 12.22 11.24 -5.19
N MET A 446 12.24 12.34 -4.42
CA MET A 446 11.19 13.36 -4.48
C MET A 446 11.25 14.18 -5.78
N THR A 447 12.41 14.27 -6.41
CA THR A 447 12.62 15.00 -7.68
C THR A 447 12.59 14.10 -8.93
N HIS A 448 12.78 12.78 -8.80
CA HIS A 448 12.60 11.80 -9.89
C HIS A 448 11.12 11.76 -10.33
N PRO A 449 10.79 11.57 -11.62
CA PRO A 449 9.42 11.34 -12.05
C PRO A 449 8.73 10.17 -11.33
N GLY A 450 7.42 10.25 -11.17
CA GLY A 450 6.59 9.24 -10.51
C GLY A 450 6.08 9.66 -9.13
N LYS A 451 5.01 9.02 -8.66
CA LYS A 451 4.43 9.28 -7.33
C LYS A 451 5.31 8.65 -6.24
N LYS A 452 5.12 9.02 -4.98
CA LYS A 452 6.04 8.72 -3.88
C LYS A 452 5.36 7.89 -2.81
N LEU A 453 6.06 6.88 -2.29
CA LEU A 453 5.61 6.09 -1.15
C LEU A 453 6.79 5.85 -0.21
N ASN A 454 6.59 6.22 1.06
CA ASN A 454 7.54 5.96 2.15
C ASN A 454 6.83 5.22 3.27
N PHE A 455 7.46 4.14 3.74
CA PHE A 455 6.99 3.42 4.92
C PHE A 455 7.28 4.20 6.20
N MET A 456 6.38 4.13 7.16
CA MET A 456 6.51 4.76 8.48
C MET A 456 7.86 4.45 9.15
N GLY A 457 8.46 5.46 9.77
CA GLY A 457 9.77 5.37 10.44
C GLY A 457 10.96 5.75 9.57
N PHE A 458 10.79 5.90 8.25
CA PHE A 458 11.86 6.40 7.38
C PHE A 458 12.20 7.86 7.70
N GLU A 459 11.21 8.67 7.98
CA GLU A 459 11.34 10.07 8.38
C GLU A 459 12.03 10.24 9.74
N LEU A 460 12.00 9.22 10.58
CA LEU A 460 12.76 9.16 11.84
C LEU A 460 14.22 8.73 11.64
N ALA A 461 14.61 8.34 10.42
CA ALA A 461 15.88 7.68 10.14
C ALA A 461 16.14 6.49 11.07
N GLN A 462 15.09 5.68 11.30
CA GLN A 462 15.11 4.58 12.27
C GLN A 462 16.26 3.62 11.99
N LEU A 463 16.96 3.18 13.06
CA LEU A 463 18.10 2.26 12.95
C LEU A 463 17.73 0.82 13.29
N ARG A 464 16.56 0.60 13.84
CA ARG A 464 15.99 -0.72 14.08
C ARG A 464 15.05 -1.09 12.94
N GLU A 465 15.18 -2.33 12.41
CA GLU A 465 14.19 -2.86 11.48
C GLU A 465 12.79 -2.80 12.09
N TRP A 466 11.78 -2.65 11.24
CA TRP A 466 10.41 -2.68 11.67
C TRP A 466 10.06 -4.02 12.34
N ASP A 467 9.29 -3.93 13.43
CA ASP A 467 8.79 -5.06 14.22
C ASP A 467 7.34 -4.73 14.61
N GLU A 468 6.37 -5.48 14.14
CA GLU A 468 4.93 -5.27 14.37
C GLU A 468 4.55 -5.30 15.85
N ARG A 469 5.40 -5.87 16.70
CA ARG A 469 5.17 -5.93 18.15
C ARG A 469 5.56 -4.66 18.89
N ARG A 470 6.19 -3.69 18.21
CA ARG A 470 6.70 -2.44 18.79
C ARG A 470 6.12 -1.24 18.06
N GLU A 471 6.00 -0.10 18.73
CA GLU A 471 5.78 1.15 18.01
C GLU A 471 7.07 1.64 17.34
N GLN A 472 6.96 2.69 16.54
CA GLN A 472 8.09 3.39 15.95
C GLN A 472 9.01 3.92 17.05
N ASP A 473 10.31 4.09 16.75
CA ASP A 473 11.30 4.61 17.71
C ASP A 473 11.12 6.14 17.88
N TRP A 474 9.97 6.56 18.42
CA TRP A 474 9.61 7.98 18.61
C TRP A 474 10.61 8.75 19.45
N SER A 475 11.33 8.08 20.36
CA SER A 475 12.39 8.67 21.19
C SER A 475 13.55 9.24 20.37
N LEU A 476 13.75 8.79 19.13
CA LEU A 476 14.75 9.33 18.20
C LEU A 476 14.55 10.81 17.90
N ARG A 477 13.31 11.36 18.00
CA ARG A 477 13.04 12.79 17.91
C ARG A 477 13.79 13.62 18.97
N GLY A 478 14.24 13.00 20.04
CA GLY A 478 15.12 13.62 21.04
C GLY A 478 16.61 13.62 20.67
N CYS A 479 17.01 12.96 19.60
CA CYS A 479 18.38 12.87 19.12
C CYS A 479 18.63 13.91 18.01
N PRO A 480 19.68 14.75 18.10
CA PRO A 480 19.88 15.87 17.18
C PRO A 480 19.91 15.48 15.67
N ASP A 481 20.60 14.39 15.31
CA ASP A 481 20.74 13.98 13.91
C ASP A 481 19.41 13.47 13.33
N HIS A 482 18.65 12.72 14.13
CA HIS A 482 17.33 12.20 13.75
C HIS A 482 16.29 13.32 13.65
N GLU A 483 16.31 14.26 14.60
CA GLU A 483 15.44 15.45 14.56
C GLU A 483 15.76 16.34 13.33
N ALA A 484 17.04 16.51 13.02
CA ALA A 484 17.47 17.27 11.84
C ALA A 484 17.04 16.55 10.54
N PHE A 485 17.13 15.21 10.49
CA PHE A 485 16.65 14.42 9.35
C PHE A 485 15.14 14.51 9.19
N TRP A 486 14.39 14.45 10.28
CA TRP A 486 12.94 14.62 10.27
C TRP A 486 12.53 15.99 9.68
N ARG A 487 13.20 17.09 10.12
CA ARG A 487 12.98 18.44 9.54
C ARG A 487 13.33 18.52 8.07
N PHE A 488 14.33 17.76 7.63
CA PHE A 488 14.64 17.64 6.22
C PHE A 488 13.51 16.98 5.44
N CYS A 489 12.98 15.87 5.93
CA CYS A 489 11.84 15.16 5.32
C CYS A 489 10.60 16.07 5.25
N GLU A 490 10.27 16.79 6.34
CA GLU A 490 9.19 17.78 6.39
C GLU A 490 9.36 18.84 5.28
N ALA A 491 10.52 19.49 5.23
CA ALA A 491 10.80 20.54 4.26
C ALA A 491 10.74 20.03 2.80
N LEU A 492 11.28 18.84 2.56
CA LEU A 492 11.30 18.23 1.23
C LEU A 492 9.90 17.81 0.76
N ASN A 493 9.11 17.20 1.64
CA ASN A 493 7.74 16.78 1.35
C ASN A 493 6.85 18.00 1.01
N HIS A 494 6.91 19.06 1.80
CA HIS A 494 6.18 20.30 1.50
C HIS A 494 6.66 20.93 0.19
N THR A 495 7.96 20.95 -0.06
CA THR A 495 8.50 21.39 -1.35
C THR A 495 7.93 20.58 -2.52
N TYR A 496 7.84 19.26 -2.38
CA TYR A 496 7.22 18.41 -3.40
C TYR A 496 5.77 18.79 -3.66
N LEU A 497 4.96 18.96 -2.62
CA LEU A 497 3.54 19.32 -2.77
C LEU A 497 3.35 20.69 -3.44
N ASP A 498 4.23 21.66 -3.12
CA ASP A 498 4.12 23.05 -3.56
C ASP A 498 4.67 23.30 -4.97
N GLN A 499 5.47 22.38 -5.54
CA GLN A 499 6.16 22.57 -6.80
C GLN A 499 5.57 21.72 -7.94
N PRO A 500 4.68 22.29 -8.80
CA PRO A 500 4.06 21.53 -9.89
C PRO A 500 5.05 20.85 -10.83
N ALA A 501 6.23 21.41 -11.03
CA ALA A 501 7.27 20.81 -11.85
C ALA A 501 7.74 19.43 -11.35
N LEU A 502 7.51 19.10 -10.07
CA LEU A 502 7.89 17.79 -9.49
C LEU A 502 6.86 16.69 -9.68
N TRP A 503 5.62 17.02 -10.12
CA TRP A 503 4.55 16.03 -10.19
C TRP A 503 3.56 16.18 -11.37
N GLU A 504 3.39 17.39 -11.94
CA GLU A 504 2.36 17.65 -12.96
C GLU A 504 2.61 16.84 -14.25
N ARG A 505 3.88 16.73 -14.63
CA ARG A 505 4.29 16.05 -15.87
C ARG A 505 5.14 14.80 -15.61
N ASP A 506 4.83 14.04 -14.55
CA ASP A 506 5.57 12.82 -14.21
C ASP A 506 5.64 11.81 -15.35
N TYR A 507 4.54 11.67 -16.09
CA TYR A 507 4.40 10.67 -17.16
C TYR A 507 4.42 11.27 -18.57
N ASP A 508 4.82 12.53 -18.68
CA ASP A 508 5.04 13.25 -19.93
C ASP A 508 6.54 13.37 -20.18
N PRO A 509 7.07 12.91 -21.33
CA PRO A 509 8.48 13.01 -21.63
C PRO A 509 9.06 14.44 -21.56
N GLU A 510 8.25 15.47 -21.78
CA GLU A 510 8.67 16.86 -21.68
C GLU A 510 8.84 17.35 -20.23
N GLY A 511 8.36 16.57 -19.23
CA GLY A 511 8.48 16.89 -17.80
C GLY A 511 9.84 16.58 -17.19
N PHE A 512 10.73 15.86 -17.91
CA PHE A 512 12.03 15.44 -17.40
C PHE A 512 13.12 15.55 -18.48
N GLU A 513 14.29 16.04 -18.09
CA GLU A 513 15.44 16.10 -18.99
C GLU A 513 16.76 15.93 -18.22
N TRP A 514 17.59 14.96 -18.63
CA TRP A 514 18.95 14.88 -18.14
C TRP A 514 19.77 16.08 -18.64
N ARG A 515 20.45 16.78 -17.71
CA ARG A 515 21.40 17.86 -18.00
C ARG A 515 22.84 17.36 -17.95
N ASP A 516 23.15 16.51 -16.98
CA ASP A 516 24.40 15.74 -16.96
C ASP A 516 24.14 14.33 -16.39
N VAL A 517 24.41 13.33 -17.22
CA VAL A 517 24.34 11.91 -16.91
C VAL A 517 25.58 11.19 -17.42
N THR A 518 26.68 11.95 -17.61
CA THR A 518 27.96 11.49 -18.17
C THR A 518 29.15 11.67 -17.22
N SER A 519 28.97 12.39 -16.12
CA SER A 519 29.99 12.69 -15.12
C SER A 519 30.29 11.52 -14.18
N ASN A 520 30.54 10.33 -14.75
CA ASN A 520 30.79 9.10 -14.02
C ASN A 520 32.07 9.14 -13.15
N GLU A 521 33.10 9.86 -13.58
CA GLU A 521 34.34 10.04 -12.79
C GLU A 521 34.09 10.88 -11.52
N ARG A 522 33.14 11.82 -11.59
CA ARG A 522 32.72 12.66 -10.46
C ARG A 522 31.60 12.04 -9.63
N VAL A 523 30.89 11.03 -10.16
CA VAL A 523 29.65 10.46 -9.58
C VAL A 523 28.62 11.55 -9.33
N CYS A 524 28.46 12.47 -10.29
CA CYS A 524 27.52 13.59 -10.25
C CYS A 524 26.43 13.44 -11.30
N PHE A 525 25.21 13.87 -10.94
CA PHE A 525 24.04 13.81 -11.80
C PHE A 525 23.32 15.15 -11.78
N ALA A 526 22.85 15.59 -12.96
CA ALA A 526 22.01 16.78 -13.08
C ALA A 526 20.80 16.47 -13.97
N PHE A 527 19.61 16.83 -13.52
CA PHE A 527 18.39 16.72 -14.32
C PHE A 527 17.39 17.82 -14.00
N GLU A 528 16.60 18.14 -15.00
CA GLU A 528 15.59 19.19 -14.95
C GLU A 528 14.19 18.60 -14.90
N ARG A 529 13.32 19.23 -14.11
CA ARG A 529 11.87 18.98 -14.05
C ARG A 529 11.14 20.24 -14.53
N LYS A 530 10.05 20.02 -15.28
CA LYS A 530 9.28 21.10 -15.91
C LYS A 530 7.79 20.91 -15.70
N ASP A 531 7.07 22.02 -15.44
CA ASP A 531 5.61 22.04 -15.45
C ASP A 531 5.05 22.58 -16.79
N SER A 532 3.74 22.64 -16.89
CA SER A 532 3.04 23.15 -18.09
C SER A 532 3.00 24.68 -18.17
N GLN A 533 3.34 25.38 -17.09
CA GLN A 533 3.27 26.84 -17.00
C GLN A 533 4.64 27.52 -17.18
N GLY A 534 5.69 26.73 -17.44
CA GLY A 534 7.04 27.22 -17.62
C GLY A 534 7.89 27.26 -16.35
N GLY A 535 7.40 26.67 -15.26
CA GLY A 535 8.20 26.42 -14.06
C GLY A 535 9.27 25.37 -14.35
N ARG A 536 10.51 25.65 -13.92
CA ARG A 536 11.68 24.80 -14.16
C ARG A 536 12.45 24.60 -12.87
N LEU A 537 12.76 23.35 -12.55
CA LEU A 537 13.56 22.97 -11.40
C LEU A 537 14.74 22.11 -11.83
N LEU A 538 15.90 22.37 -11.27
CA LEU A 538 17.12 21.59 -11.51
C LEU A 538 17.53 20.86 -10.24
N THR A 539 17.72 19.56 -10.34
CA THR A 539 18.31 18.74 -9.28
C THR A 539 19.77 18.45 -9.62
N LEU A 540 20.65 18.74 -8.66
CA LEU A 540 22.07 18.41 -8.72
C LEU A 540 22.38 17.41 -7.61
N LEU A 541 23.11 16.35 -7.92
CA LEU A 541 23.51 15.32 -6.96
C LEU A 541 25.01 15.05 -7.06
N ASN A 542 25.73 15.16 -5.95
CA ASN A 542 27.06 14.61 -5.77
C ASN A 542 26.96 13.37 -4.87
N LEU A 543 27.05 12.19 -5.45
CA LEU A 543 26.99 10.91 -4.74
C LEU A 543 28.38 10.29 -4.55
N SER A 544 29.44 11.08 -4.72
CA SER A 544 30.82 10.69 -4.38
C SER A 544 31.16 11.00 -2.92
N GLY A 545 32.21 10.36 -2.41
CA GLY A 545 32.72 10.61 -1.05
C GLY A 545 33.63 11.83 -0.92
N VAL A 546 33.68 12.73 -1.92
CA VAL A 546 34.53 13.92 -1.94
C VAL A 546 33.76 15.13 -2.45
N THR A 547 34.20 16.32 -2.03
CA THR A 547 33.67 17.57 -2.60
C THR A 547 34.00 17.65 -4.07
N GLN A 548 33.04 18.01 -4.89
CA GLN A 548 33.22 18.29 -6.31
C GLN A 548 33.27 19.78 -6.52
N GLU A 549 34.45 20.27 -6.89
CA GLU A 549 34.69 21.67 -7.16
C GLU A 549 34.53 21.93 -8.68
N ASP A 550 34.07 23.14 -9.03
CA ASP A 550 33.97 23.63 -10.40
C ASP A 550 33.30 22.63 -11.36
N TRP A 551 32.17 22.01 -10.89
CA TRP A 551 31.36 21.20 -11.76
C TRP A 551 30.45 22.10 -12.60
N GLU A 552 30.56 21.99 -13.91
CA GLU A 552 29.78 22.77 -14.86
C GLU A 552 28.64 21.97 -15.45
N VAL A 553 27.45 22.59 -15.50
CA VAL A 553 26.23 22.04 -16.11
C VAL A 553 25.67 23.02 -17.11
N GLU A 554 25.48 22.58 -18.33
CA GLU A 554 24.88 23.40 -19.39
C GLU A 554 23.34 23.45 -19.24
N LEU A 555 22.82 24.67 -19.18
CA LEU A 555 21.38 24.96 -19.01
C LEU A 555 20.94 25.94 -20.10
N PRO A 556 20.62 25.48 -21.30
CA PRO A 556 20.16 26.35 -22.38
C PRO A 556 18.98 27.22 -21.93
N ASP A 557 18.99 28.50 -22.38
CA ASP A 557 17.93 29.46 -22.08
C ASP A 557 17.70 29.70 -20.57
N THR A 558 18.78 29.65 -19.78
CA THR A 558 18.72 29.89 -18.32
C THR A 558 19.62 31.09 -17.97
N HIS A 559 19.02 32.07 -17.32
CA HIS A 559 19.70 33.31 -16.93
C HIS A 559 19.86 33.47 -15.42
N ASN A 560 18.99 32.78 -14.65
CA ASN A 560 19.00 32.86 -13.19
C ASN A 560 18.88 31.45 -12.58
N ALA A 561 19.54 31.27 -11.44
CA ALA A 561 19.39 30.08 -10.61
C ALA A 561 19.43 30.48 -9.12
N TRP A 562 18.59 29.83 -8.31
CA TRP A 562 18.57 30.05 -6.86
C TRP A 562 18.32 28.71 -6.14
N VAL A 563 18.99 28.56 -4.99
CA VAL A 563 18.86 27.34 -4.18
C VAL A 563 17.51 27.37 -3.44
N MET A 564 16.68 26.37 -3.67
CA MET A 564 15.41 26.14 -2.96
C MET A 564 15.60 25.22 -1.77
N LEU A 565 16.43 24.18 -1.92
CA LEU A 565 16.75 23.22 -0.88
C LEU A 565 18.16 22.66 -1.11
N ASP A 566 18.92 22.59 -0.02
CA ASP A 566 20.23 21.93 0.04
C ASP A 566 20.20 20.87 1.13
N THR A 567 20.50 19.62 0.78
CA THR A 567 20.52 18.49 1.71
C THR A 567 21.59 18.61 2.80
N ASP A 568 22.58 19.47 2.59
CA ASP A 568 23.69 19.71 3.53
C ASP A 568 23.54 20.99 4.37
N TRP A 569 22.37 21.66 4.35
CA TRP A 569 22.16 22.78 5.26
C TRP A 569 22.31 22.38 6.73
N GLN A 570 22.91 23.26 7.52
CA GLN A 570 23.16 23.03 8.96
C GLN A 570 21.88 22.71 9.72
N ARG A 571 20.73 23.30 9.36
CA ARG A 571 19.43 23.00 9.98
C ARG A 571 18.96 21.55 9.76
N PHE A 572 19.53 20.87 8.77
CA PHE A 572 19.26 19.46 8.45
C PHE A 572 20.39 18.52 8.92
N GLY A 573 21.29 19.01 9.77
CA GLY A 573 22.43 18.25 10.28
C GLY A 573 23.60 18.16 9.30
N GLY A 574 23.64 19.03 8.29
CA GLY A 574 24.75 19.17 7.37
C GLY A 574 25.80 20.17 7.84
N THR A 575 26.69 20.55 6.94
CA THR A 575 27.84 21.44 7.21
C THR A 575 27.69 22.81 6.55
N THR A 576 26.85 22.93 5.52
CA THR A 576 26.68 24.13 4.71
C THR A 576 25.77 25.16 5.42
N PRO A 577 26.23 26.40 5.66
CA PRO A 577 25.37 27.45 6.16
C PRO A 577 24.29 27.83 5.15
N GLU A 578 23.09 28.17 5.62
CA GLU A 578 22.05 28.71 4.76
C GLU A 578 22.52 30.03 4.12
N GLY A 579 22.34 30.15 2.79
CA GLY A 579 22.81 31.30 2.03
C GLY A 579 24.27 31.22 1.56
N ALA A 580 24.94 30.08 1.75
CA ALA A 580 26.24 29.85 1.11
C ALA A 580 26.12 29.90 -0.42
N GLU A 581 27.05 30.52 -1.07
CA GLU A 581 27.10 30.64 -2.54
C GLU A 581 27.73 29.38 -3.15
N LEU A 582 26.90 28.34 -3.33
CA LEU A 582 27.32 27.04 -3.88
C LEU A 582 27.21 26.97 -5.41
N VAL A 583 26.44 27.85 -6.02
CA VAL A 583 26.15 27.84 -7.44
C VAL A 583 26.32 29.24 -8.03
N LYS A 584 26.85 29.29 -9.23
CA LYS A 584 26.96 30.51 -10.05
C LYS A 584 26.49 30.21 -11.46
N ILE A 585 25.69 31.07 -12.04
CA ILE A 585 25.26 30.94 -13.42
C ILE A 585 25.83 32.09 -14.27
N ASP A 586 26.38 31.74 -15.41
CA ASP A 586 26.67 32.70 -16.48
C ASP A 586 25.40 32.80 -17.35
N GLY A 587 24.66 33.89 -17.17
CA GLY A 587 23.39 34.11 -17.88
C GLY A 587 23.55 34.36 -19.39
N ASP A 588 24.75 34.62 -19.89
CA ASP A 588 25.02 34.81 -21.32
C ASP A 588 25.22 33.47 -22.03
N THR A 589 25.83 32.49 -21.34
CA THR A 589 26.10 31.15 -21.87
C THR A 589 25.10 30.10 -21.40
N GLY A 590 24.39 30.35 -20.30
CA GLY A 590 23.56 29.38 -19.63
C GLY A 590 24.37 28.26 -18.93
N THR A 591 25.65 28.56 -18.59
CA THR A 591 26.50 27.60 -17.87
C THR A 591 26.40 27.81 -16.37
N LEU A 592 25.95 26.79 -15.64
CA LEU A 592 25.95 26.78 -14.19
C LEU A 592 27.23 26.10 -13.69
N SER A 593 28.00 26.81 -12.86
CA SER A 593 29.14 26.26 -12.13
C SER A 593 28.78 26.07 -10.66
N CYS A 594 29.11 24.90 -10.08
CA CYS A 594 28.81 24.63 -8.70
C CYS A 594 29.93 23.89 -7.97
N THR A 595 29.93 24.06 -6.64
CA THR A 595 30.76 23.30 -5.71
C THR A 595 29.85 22.58 -4.76
N LEU A 596 29.87 21.24 -4.80
CA LEU A 596 29.00 20.38 -3.96
C LEU A 596 29.84 19.56 -2.98
N PRO A 597 29.58 19.65 -1.66
CA PRO A 597 30.16 18.75 -0.69
C PRO A 597 29.88 17.27 -1.01
N ALA A 598 30.61 16.36 -0.37
CA ALA A 598 30.39 14.93 -0.51
C ALA A 598 28.93 14.55 -0.13
N PHE A 599 28.32 13.66 -0.86
CA PHE A 599 26.97 13.13 -0.60
C PHE A 599 25.89 14.21 -0.51
N THR A 600 26.01 15.28 -1.25
CA THR A 600 25.09 16.44 -1.22
C THR A 600 24.22 16.48 -2.47
N GLY A 601 22.98 16.92 -2.29
CA GLY A 601 22.06 17.25 -3.37
C GLY A 601 21.48 18.65 -3.21
N LEU A 602 21.28 19.34 -4.34
CA LEU A 602 20.61 20.64 -4.40
C LEU A 602 19.35 20.55 -5.27
N LEU A 603 18.31 21.24 -4.84
CA LEU A 603 17.17 21.60 -5.67
C LEU A 603 17.22 23.10 -5.94
N LEU A 604 17.24 23.45 -7.21
CA LEU A 604 17.31 24.83 -7.68
C LEU A 604 16.05 25.20 -8.47
N GLY A 605 15.56 26.43 -8.26
CA GLY A 605 14.70 27.09 -9.24
C GLY A 605 15.58 27.69 -10.32
N ILE A 606 15.17 27.59 -11.59
CA ILE A 606 15.89 28.15 -12.73
C ILE A 606 14.95 28.90 -13.67
N SER A 607 15.44 30.02 -14.29
CA SER A 607 14.64 30.85 -15.21
C SER A 607 15.46 31.50 -16.32
#